data_41ad6d8fd7f56d36b85b53a33939ed3d
#
_entry.id   41ad6d8fd7f56d36b85b53a33939ed3d
#
_cell.length_a   1.000
_cell.length_b   1.000
_cell.length_c   1.000
_cell.angle_alpha   90.00
_cell.angle_beta   90.00
_cell.angle_gamma   90.00
#
_symmetry.space_group_name_H-M   'P 1'
#
loop_
_entity.id
_entity.type
_entity.pdbx_description
1 polymer ?
#
loop_
_entity_poly.entity_id
_entity_poly.type
_entity_poly.pdbx_seq_one_letter_code
_entity_poly.pdbx_strand_id
1 'polypeptide(L)'
;KQVASWCRQHHVNWFESPTGAVQRGLNSRQQWQKHWYETMKAPLATPDLARIQPVKAVSVDYRTLPKSWFERRPSFQYGGPAAAWATLNSFLEQRGRAYHYSISQPIRAQHHCSRLSPYLAWGNLSLRECYQATVDKRRETGWKRPLNAFLSRLHWHCHFIQKFESETAMQHAPLN
;
A
#
# COMPACT_ATOMS: atom_id res chain seq x y z
N LYS A 1 -3.26 -5.61 -21.70
CA LYS A 1 -3.95 -5.93 -22.97
C LYS A 1 -4.08 -7.45 -23.17
N GLN A 2 -3.00 -8.25 -23.03
CA GLN A 2 -3.02 -9.70 -23.23
C GLN A 2 -4.04 -10.43 -22.33
N VAL A 3 -4.02 -10.19 -21.00
CA VAL A 3 -4.94 -10.81 -20.04
C VAL A 3 -6.41 -10.47 -20.36
N ALA A 4 -6.70 -9.19 -20.59
CA ALA A 4 -8.07 -8.78 -20.95
C ALA A 4 -8.54 -9.37 -22.28
N SER A 5 -7.63 -9.58 -23.25
CA SER A 5 -7.95 -10.29 -24.50
C SER A 5 -8.26 -11.75 -24.24
N TRP A 6 -7.43 -12.41 -23.45
CA TRP A 6 -7.65 -13.80 -23.05
C TRP A 6 -8.98 -14.00 -22.30
N CYS A 7 -9.29 -13.12 -21.35
CA CYS A 7 -10.55 -13.16 -20.61
C CYS A 7 -11.78 -13.04 -21.54
N ARG A 8 -11.73 -12.12 -22.52
CA ARG A 8 -12.80 -12.00 -23.53
C ARG A 8 -12.93 -13.27 -24.36
N GLN A 9 -11.81 -13.84 -24.82
CA GLN A 9 -11.81 -15.06 -25.64
C GLN A 9 -12.40 -16.28 -24.89
N HIS A 10 -12.18 -16.35 -23.58
CA HIS A 10 -12.61 -17.48 -22.74
C HIS A 10 -13.88 -17.17 -21.91
N HIS A 11 -14.58 -16.06 -22.20
CA HIS A 11 -15.79 -15.64 -21.48
C HIS A 11 -15.60 -15.53 -19.95
N VAL A 12 -14.41 -15.13 -19.51
CA VAL A 12 -14.09 -14.88 -18.10
C VAL A 12 -14.29 -13.39 -17.81
N ASN A 13 -15.06 -13.09 -16.76
CA ASN A 13 -15.23 -11.71 -16.31
C ASN A 13 -13.92 -11.16 -15.76
N TRP A 14 -13.54 -9.98 -16.22
CA TRP A 14 -12.35 -9.28 -15.77
C TRP A 14 -12.73 -8.02 -14.97
N PHE A 15 -12.36 -8.01 -13.71
CA PHE A 15 -12.54 -6.88 -12.83
C PHE A 15 -11.18 -6.36 -12.40
N GLU A 16 -11.02 -5.04 -12.43
CA GLU A 16 -9.78 -4.38 -12.05
C GLU A 16 -10.09 -3.20 -11.13
N SER A 17 -9.44 -3.17 -9.97
CA SER A 17 -9.52 -2.06 -9.04
C SER A 17 -8.18 -1.32 -8.99
N PRO A 18 -8.19 0.01 -8.99
CA PRO A 18 -6.97 0.78 -8.90
C PRO A 18 -6.30 0.59 -7.53
N THR A 19 -4.98 0.47 -7.52
CA THR A 19 -4.18 0.45 -6.30
C THR A 19 -3.91 1.87 -5.83
N GLY A 20 -4.28 2.19 -4.60
CA GLY A 20 -4.11 3.53 -4.06
C GLY A 20 -4.87 4.59 -4.88
N ALA A 21 -4.15 5.60 -5.37
CA ALA A 21 -4.70 6.64 -6.24
C ALA A 21 -4.11 6.60 -7.66
N VAL A 22 -3.68 5.42 -8.11
CA VAL A 22 -3.15 5.24 -9.46
C VAL A 22 -4.30 5.21 -10.46
N GLN A 23 -4.17 5.96 -11.55
CA GLN A 23 -5.14 6.02 -12.64
C GLN A 23 -4.54 5.42 -13.90
N ARG A 24 -5.24 4.45 -14.50
CA ARG A 24 -4.80 3.82 -15.74
C ARG A 24 -5.16 4.67 -16.95
N GLY A 25 -4.28 4.65 -17.95
CA GLY A 25 -4.51 5.34 -19.22
C GLY A 25 -4.54 6.87 -19.11
N LEU A 26 -3.85 7.46 -18.15
CA LEU A 26 -3.80 8.91 -17.97
C LEU A 26 -2.93 9.53 -19.07
N ASN A 27 -3.50 10.44 -19.85
CA ASN A 27 -2.77 11.18 -20.90
C ASN A 27 -1.86 12.27 -20.32
N SER A 28 -2.21 12.82 -19.14
CA SER A 28 -1.44 13.86 -18.46
C SER A 28 -1.54 13.73 -16.95
N ARG A 29 -0.42 13.92 -16.26
CA ARG A 29 -0.36 13.86 -14.79
C ARG A 29 -0.64 15.20 -14.09
N GLN A 30 -0.96 16.26 -14.82
CA GLN A 30 -1.14 17.60 -14.24
C GLN A 30 -2.19 17.66 -13.13
N GLN A 31 -3.29 16.92 -13.26
CA GLN A 31 -4.37 16.87 -12.27
C GLN A 31 -4.23 15.68 -11.28
N TRP A 32 -3.23 14.84 -11.45
CA TRP A 32 -3.10 13.62 -10.66
C TRP A 32 -2.89 13.90 -9.16
N GLN A 33 -2.17 14.96 -8.80
CA GLN A 33 -1.96 15.33 -7.40
C GLN A 33 -3.29 15.68 -6.70
N LYS A 34 -4.19 16.40 -7.38
CA LYS A 34 -5.52 16.71 -6.86
C LYS A 34 -6.31 15.43 -6.63
N HIS A 35 -6.35 14.54 -7.61
CA HIS A 35 -7.00 13.24 -7.52
C HIS A 35 -6.44 12.40 -6.35
N TRP A 36 -5.11 12.42 -6.16
CA TRP A 36 -4.48 11.70 -5.06
C TRP A 36 -5.00 12.19 -3.70
N TYR A 37 -5.04 13.50 -3.47
CA TYR A 37 -5.56 14.06 -2.22
C TYR A 37 -7.06 13.78 -2.02
N GLU A 38 -7.85 13.84 -3.07
CA GLU A 38 -9.27 13.50 -3.02
C GLU A 38 -9.46 12.04 -2.63
N THR A 39 -8.70 11.13 -3.24
CA THR A 39 -8.72 9.70 -2.93
C THR A 39 -8.30 9.42 -1.48
N MET A 40 -7.23 10.05 -1.00
CA MET A 40 -6.75 9.83 0.38
C MET A 40 -7.68 10.41 1.44
N LYS A 41 -8.41 11.47 1.15
CA LYS A 41 -9.37 12.11 2.06
C LYS A 41 -10.77 11.50 2.00
N ALA A 42 -11.07 10.70 0.98
CA ALA A 42 -12.37 10.08 0.86
C ALA A 42 -12.68 9.15 2.05
N PRO A 43 -13.95 8.99 2.45
CA PRO A 43 -14.33 8.08 3.52
C PRO A 43 -13.78 6.66 3.30
N LEU A 44 -13.43 5.98 4.38
CA LEU A 44 -13.07 4.57 4.32
C LEU A 44 -14.33 3.77 3.99
N ALA A 45 -14.21 2.86 3.02
CA ALA A 45 -15.29 1.96 2.67
C ALA A 45 -15.42 0.86 3.74
N THR A 46 -16.61 0.69 4.28
CA THR A 46 -16.96 -0.45 5.13
C THR A 46 -17.72 -1.44 4.27
N PRO A 47 -17.17 -2.65 4.02
CA PRO A 47 -17.87 -3.66 3.23
C PRO A 47 -19.12 -4.14 3.97
N ASP A 48 -20.22 -4.27 3.24
CA ASP A 48 -21.43 -4.91 3.76
C ASP A 48 -21.26 -6.42 3.65
N LEU A 49 -20.86 -7.04 4.75
CA LEU A 49 -20.58 -8.48 4.79
C LEU A 49 -21.84 -9.33 4.59
N ALA A 50 -23.04 -8.79 4.83
CA ALA A 50 -24.30 -9.49 4.60
C ALA A 50 -24.59 -9.71 3.10
N ARG A 51 -23.96 -8.91 2.23
CA ARG A 51 -24.11 -9.01 0.77
C ARG A 51 -23.08 -9.95 0.12
N ILE A 52 -22.14 -10.50 0.89
CA ILE A 52 -21.15 -11.43 0.36
C ILE A 52 -21.82 -12.76 0.08
N GLN A 53 -21.79 -13.19 -1.18
CA GLN A 53 -22.17 -14.53 -1.58
C GLN A 53 -20.91 -15.40 -1.63
N PRO A 54 -20.70 -16.30 -0.66
CA PRO A 54 -19.51 -17.13 -0.65
C PRO A 54 -19.53 -18.10 -1.84
N VAL A 55 -18.42 -18.14 -2.56
CA VAL A 55 -18.19 -19.17 -3.56
C VAL A 55 -17.92 -20.49 -2.83
N LYS A 56 -18.54 -21.59 -3.30
CA LYS A 56 -18.24 -22.92 -2.77
C LYS A 56 -16.76 -23.23 -3.02
N ALA A 57 -15.95 -23.09 -1.98
CA ALA A 57 -14.51 -23.27 -2.08
C ALA A 57 -14.17 -24.74 -2.26
N VAL A 58 -13.23 -25.03 -3.16
CA VAL A 58 -12.55 -26.33 -3.18
C VAL A 58 -11.66 -26.37 -1.94
N SER A 59 -11.88 -27.33 -1.05
CA SER A 59 -11.03 -27.53 0.11
C SER A 59 -9.62 -27.89 -0.34
N VAL A 60 -8.65 -27.04 -0.02
CA VAL A 60 -7.23 -27.37 -0.21
C VAL A 60 -6.77 -28.11 1.05
N ASP A 61 -6.26 -29.32 0.88
CA ASP A 61 -5.61 -30.01 1.99
C ASP A 61 -4.23 -29.38 2.25
N TYR A 62 -4.13 -28.54 3.27
CA TYR A 62 -2.89 -27.87 3.65
C TYR A 62 -1.75 -28.83 3.98
N ARG A 63 -2.05 -30.12 4.29
CA ARG A 63 -1.05 -31.15 4.56
C ARG A 63 -0.25 -31.56 3.32
N THR A 64 -0.79 -31.26 2.12
CA THR A 64 -0.10 -31.52 0.86
C THR A 64 0.90 -30.42 0.50
N LEU A 65 0.87 -29.29 1.18
CA LEU A 65 1.78 -28.17 0.93
C LEU A 65 3.13 -28.40 1.64
N PRO A 66 4.23 -27.90 1.06
CA PRO A 66 5.55 -28.05 1.68
C PRO A 66 5.57 -27.47 3.10
N LYS A 67 6.05 -28.23 4.06
CA LYS A 67 6.16 -27.78 5.47
C LYS A 67 6.96 -26.48 5.61
N SER A 68 7.97 -26.29 4.78
CA SER A 68 8.80 -25.07 4.74
C SER A 68 7.99 -23.78 4.48
N TRP A 69 6.80 -23.86 3.90
CA TRP A 69 5.93 -22.69 3.70
C TRP A 69 5.31 -22.17 5.00
N PHE A 70 5.23 -23.04 5.99
CA PHE A 70 4.67 -22.71 7.32
C PHE A 70 5.76 -22.40 8.35
N GLU A 71 7.04 -22.57 7.97
CA GLU A 71 8.16 -22.23 8.82
C GLU A 71 8.30 -20.74 9.00
N ARG A 72 8.31 -20.32 10.25
CA ARG A 72 8.49 -18.92 10.60
C ARG A 72 9.95 -18.52 10.48
N ARG A 73 10.21 -17.44 9.75
CA ARG A 73 11.52 -16.78 9.74
C ARG A 73 11.48 -15.57 10.69
N PRO A 74 12.24 -15.56 11.81
CA PRO A 74 12.19 -14.48 12.81
C PRO A 74 12.50 -13.08 12.26
N SER A 75 13.26 -13.01 11.15
CA SER A 75 13.61 -11.76 10.49
C SER A 75 12.46 -11.11 9.70
N PHE A 76 11.38 -11.84 9.45
CA PHE A 76 10.22 -11.31 8.71
C PHE A 76 9.14 -10.79 9.66
N GLN A 77 8.43 -9.74 9.23
CA GLN A 77 7.28 -9.22 9.96
C GLN A 77 6.11 -10.21 9.85
N TYR A 78 5.27 -10.24 10.89
CA TYR A 78 4.01 -10.97 10.81
C TYR A 78 3.09 -10.35 9.78
N GLY A 79 2.37 -11.18 9.02
CA GLY A 79 1.33 -10.74 8.12
C GLY A 79 0.01 -10.45 8.83
N GLY A 80 -0.94 -9.91 8.07
CA GLY A 80 -2.31 -9.68 8.48
C GLY A 80 -2.60 -8.25 8.98
N PRO A 81 -3.90 -7.87 8.96
CA PRO A 81 -4.32 -6.51 9.32
C PRO A 81 -3.95 -6.10 10.74
N ALA A 82 -4.10 -7.01 11.72
CA ALA A 82 -3.75 -6.71 13.12
C ALA A 82 -2.27 -6.36 13.28
N ALA A 83 -1.36 -7.10 12.62
CA ALA A 83 0.07 -6.81 12.64
C ALA A 83 0.40 -5.50 11.89
N ALA A 84 -0.31 -5.21 10.81
CA ALA A 84 -0.16 -3.96 10.07
C ALA A 84 -0.52 -2.75 10.93
N TRP A 85 -1.67 -2.79 11.60
CA TRP A 85 -2.11 -1.74 12.53
C TRP A 85 -1.19 -1.60 13.74
N ALA A 86 -0.76 -2.69 14.36
CA ALA A 86 0.21 -2.64 15.45
C ALA A 86 1.53 -1.98 15.01
N THR A 87 1.98 -2.26 13.78
CA THR A 87 3.18 -1.64 13.20
C THR A 87 2.97 -0.14 12.94
N LEU A 88 1.83 0.26 12.39
CA LEU A 88 1.49 1.66 12.17
C LEU A 88 1.38 2.41 13.50
N ASN A 89 0.66 1.87 14.48
CA ASN A 89 0.46 2.50 15.78
C ASN A 89 1.81 2.72 16.50
N SER A 90 2.67 1.71 16.53
CA SER A 90 4.01 1.86 17.13
C SER A 90 4.85 2.95 16.44
N PHE A 91 4.66 3.14 15.14
CA PHE A 91 5.29 4.23 14.40
C PHE A 91 4.69 5.59 14.77
N LEU A 92 3.38 5.71 14.81
CA LEU A 92 2.67 6.96 15.13
C LEU A 92 2.78 7.37 16.61
N GLU A 93 3.02 6.43 17.52
CA GLU A 93 3.14 6.72 18.95
C GLU A 93 4.58 7.03 19.38
N GLN A 94 5.55 6.31 18.83
CA GLN A 94 6.94 6.35 19.32
C GLN A 94 7.97 6.47 18.21
N ARG A 95 8.12 5.44 17.36
CA ARG A 95 9.24 5.28 16.43
C ARG A 95 9.36 6.39 15.41
N GLY A 96 8.24 6.95 15.00
CA GLY A 96 8.17 7.97 13.94
C GLY A 96 8.67 9.35 14.34
N ARG A 97 8.90 9.64 15.63
CA ARG A 97 9.33 10.98 16.09
C ARG A 97 10.63 11.46 15.44
N ALA A 98 11.56 10.55 15.21
CA ALA A 98 12.84 10.84 14.57
C ALA A 98 12.87 10.52 13.07
N TYR A 99 11.73 10.20 12.45
CA TYR A 99 11.64 9.74 11.07
C TYR A 99 12.34 10.66 10.07
N HIS A 100 12.10 11.97 10.14
CA HIS A 100 12.64 12.95 9.22
C HIS A 100 14.18 13.12 9.30
N TYR A 101 14.79 12.70 10.40
CA TYR A 101 16.26 12.65 10.54
C TYR A 101 16.84 11.31 10.13
N SER A 102 16.04 10.26 10.12
CA SER A 102 16.50 8.88 9.99
C SER A 102 16.30 8.30 8.60
N ILE A 103 15.46 8.90 7.78
CA ILE A 103 14.99 8.36 6.49
C ILE A 103 16.11 8.06 5.49
N SER A 104 17.23 8.81 5.56
CA SER A 104 18.39 8.62 4.69
C SER A 104 19.58 7.95 5.40
N GLN A 105 19.37 7.41 6.60
CA GLN A 105 20.42 6.78 7.41
C GLN A 105 20.06 5.32 7.66
N PRO A 106 20.66 4.33 6.94
CA PRO A 106 20.23 2.93 6.97
C PRO A 106 20.14 2.35 8.38
N ILE A 107 21.14 2.59 9.24
CA ILE A 107 21.16 2.05 10.61
C ILE A 107 20.02 2.64 11.46
N ARG A 108 19.78 3.96 11.40
CA ARG A 108 18.69 4.61 12.13
C ARG A 108 17.32 4.28 11.54
N ALA A 109 17.23 4.14 10.21
CA ALA A 109 15.99 3.78 9.53
C ALA A 109 15.42 2.44 10.03
N GLN A 110 16.26 1.49 10.40
CA GLN A 110 15.84 0.22 10.97
C GLN A 110 14.89 0.38 12.17
N HIS A 111 15.13 1.40 13.01
CA HIS A 111 14.36 1.64 14.23
C HIS A 111 13.29 2.72 14.09
N HIS A 112 13.46 3.67 13.17
CA HIS A 112 12.61 4.86 13.06
C HIS A 112 11.72 4.88 11.80
N CYS A 113 11.91 3.99 10.84
CA CYS A 113 11.03 3.89 9.68
C CYS A 113 9.69 3.23 10.00
N SER A 114 8.68 3.49 9.15
CA SER A 114 7.33 2.97 9.36
C SER A 114 7.25 1.44 9.28
N ARG A 115 8.08 0.81 8.42
CA ARG A 115 8.09 -0.62 8.14
C ARG A 115 6.76 -1.16 7.57
N LEU A 116 6.02 -0.29 6.87
CA LEU A 116 4.69 -0.60 6.34
C LEU A 116 4.70 -1.17 4.92
N SER A 117 5.85 -1.11 4.22
CA SER A 117 5.92 -1.54 2.82
C SER A 117 5.32 -2.92 2.54
N PRO A 118 5.61 -3.98 3.32
CA PRO A 118 5.00 -5.29 3.07
C PRO A 118 3.49 -5.29 3.29
N TYR A 119 3.00 -4.56 4.28
CA TYR A 119 1.56 -4.50 4.57
C TYR A 119 0.77 -3.75 3.50
N LEU A 120 1.35 -2.66 2.96
CA LEU A 120 0.75 -1.94 1.84
C LEU A 120 0.79 -2.76 0.55
N ALA A 121 1.89 -3.49 0.31
CA ALA A 121 2.05 -4.33 -0.87
C ALA A 121 1.05 -5.51 -0.90
N TRP A 122 0.77 -6.10 0.26
CA TRP A 122 -0.14 -7.23 0.40
C TRP A 122 -1.59 -6.82 0.77
N GLY A 123 -1.89 -5.53 0.82
CA GLY A 123 -3.23 -5.04 1.14
C GLY A 123 -3.70 -5.33 2.57
N ASN A 124 -2.78 -5.60 3.51
CA ASN A 124 -3.11 -5.78 4.92
C ASN A 124 -3.53 -4.46 5.59
N LEU A 125 -3.13 -3.34 5.00
CA LEU A 125 -3.48 -1.98 5.36
C LEU A 125 -3.59 -1.18 4.07
N SER A 126 -4.65 -0.43 3.88
CA SER A 126 -4.78 0.45 2.73
C SER A 126 -3.94 1.72 2.93
N LEU A 127 -3.49 2.28 1.80
CA LEU A 127 -2.76 3.56 1.83
C LEU A 127 -3.63 4.69 2.41
N ARG A 128 -4.95 4.64 2.18
CA ARG A 128 -5.93 5.62 2.69
C ARG A 128 -6.04 5.57 4.20
N GLU A 129 -6.17 4.38 4.80
CA GLU A 129 -6.15 4.20 6.25
C GLU A 129 -4.86 4.74 6.86
N CYS A 130 -3.73 4.37 6.28
CA CYS A 130 -2.43 4.85 6.72
C CYS A 130 -2.31 6.38 6.64
N TYR A 131 -2.76 6.99 5.54
CA TYR A 131 -2.77 8.43 5.34
C TYR A 131 -3.64 9.14 6.39
N GLN A 132 -4.88 8.69 6.59
CA GLN A 132 -5.83 9.34 7.51
C GLN A 132 -5.34 9.25 8.95
N ALA A 133 -4.92 8.08 9.41
CA ALA A 133 -4.33 7.93 10.75
C ALA A 133 -3.08 8.83 10.95
N THR A 134 -2.27 8.97 9.90
CA THR A 134 -1.09 9.85 9.95
C THR A 134 -1.47 11.34 10.02
N VAL A 135 -2.50 11.76 9.27
CA VAL A 135 -3.00 13.14 9.30
C VAL A 135 -3.56 13.50 10.66
N ASP A 136 -4.30 12.59 11.29
CA ASP A 136 -4.86 12.82 12.62
C ASP A 136 -3.75 12.96 13.67
N LYS A 137 -2.80 12.04 13.69
CA LYS A 137 -1.65 12.11 14.62
C LYS A 137 -0.78 13.34 14.41
N ARG A 138 -0.64 13.83 13.19
CA ARG A 138 0.16 15.01 12.85
C ARG A 138 -0.27 16.28 13.59
N ARG A 139 -1.53 16.35 14.05
CA ARG A 139 -2.10 17.50 14.79
C ARG A 139 -1.52 17.64 16.20
N GLU A 140 -0.97 16.58 16.75
CA GLU A 140 -0.38 16.58 18.07
C GLU A 140 0.99 17.27 18.10
N THR A 141 1.33 17.87 19.26
CA THR A 141 2.60 18.56 19.45
C THR A 141 3.80 17.65 19.21
N GLY A 142 4.76 18.14 18.43
CA GLY A 142 6.01 17.43 18.11
C GLY A 142 5.91 16.45 16.94
N TRP A 143 4.70 16.20 16.38
CA TRP A 143 4.49 15.24 15.28
C TRP A 143 4.45 15.87 13.88
N LYS A 144 4.26 17.17 13.78
CA LYS A 144 4.08 17.86 12.49
C LYS A 144 5.21 17.61 11.49
N ARG A 145 6.46 17.82 11.91
CA ARG A 145 7.63 17.70 11.02
C ARG A 145 7.91 16.25 10.59
N PRO A 146 8.01 15.27 11.50
CA PRO A 146 8.25 13.88 11.10
C PRO A 146 7.12 13.30 10.24
N LEU A 147 5.86 13.60 10.56
CA LEU A 147 4.74 13.05 9.79
C LEU A 147 4.51 13.77 8.46
N ASN A 148 4.89 15.03 8.29
CA ASN A 148 4.96 15.65 6.97
C ASN A 148 5.94 14.92 6.05
N ALA A 149 7.11 14.54 6.56
CA ALA A 149 8.06 13.74 5.80
C ALA A 149 7.49 12.37 5.44
N PHE A 150 6.76 11.73 6.35
CA PHE A 150 6.12 10.45 6.08
C PHE A 150 4.98 10.56 5.06
N LEU A 151 4.09 11.55 5.19
CA LEU A 151 3.01 11.83 4.22
C LEU A 151 3.57 12.06 2.81
N SER A 152 4.70 12.76 2.70
CA SER A 152 5.40 12.92 1.43
C SER A 152 5.82 11.56 0.84
N ARG A 153 6.26 10.60 1.65
CA ARG A 153 6.62 9.26 1.17
C ARG A 153 5.41 8.42 0.76
N LEU A 154 4.28 8.56 1.44
CA LEU A 154 3.02 7.94 1.00
C LEU A 154 2.57 8.48 -0.35
N HIS A 155 2.71 9.79 -0.57
CA HIS A 155 2.45 10.40 -1.88
C HIS A 155 3.42 9.85 -2.96
N TRP A 156 4.71 9.78 -2.66
CA TRP A 156 5.72 9.24 -3.58
C TRP A 156 5.46 7.78 -3.95
N HIS A 157 4.96 6.97 -3.04
CA HIS A 157 4.58 5.60 -3.32
C HIS A 157 3.65 5.50 -4.53
N CYS A 158 2.55 6.26 -4.54
CA CYS A 158 1.64 6.30 -5.67
C CYS A 158 2.22 7.05 -6.88
N HIS A 159 3.01 8.11 -6.64
CA HIS A 159 3.61 8.90 -7.71
C HIS A 159 4.52 8.08 -8.62
N PHE A 160 5.38 7.24 -8.05
CA PHE A 160 6.27 6.39 -8.84
C PHE A 160 5.51 5.31 -9.60
N ILE A 161 4.48 4.71 -9.01
CA ILE A 161 3.63 3.74 -9.69
C ILE A 161 2.87 4.44 -10.84
N GLN A 162 2.30 5.62 -10.59
CA GLN A 162 1.62 6.42 -11.62
C GLN A 162 2.57 6.85 -12.74
N LYS A 163 3.81 7.20 -12.39
CA LYS A 163 4.82 7.54 -13.40
C LYS A 163 5.10 6.36 -14.30
N PHE A 164 5.31 5.18 -13.73
CA PHE A 164 5.54 3.96 -14.48
C PHE A 164 4.31 3.57 -15.34
N GLU A 165 3.10 3.70 -14.81
CA GLU A 165 1.86 3.44 -15.58
C GLU A 165 1.72 4.36 -16.79
N SER A 166 2.12 5.63 -16.66
CA SER A 166 2.02 6.62 -17.73
C SER A 166 3.19 6.57 -18.72
N GLU A 167 4.37 6.11 -18.27
CA GLU A 167 5.62 6.17 -19.01
C GLU A 167 6.30 4.77 -19.01
N THR A 168 5.58 3.77 -19.53
CA THR A 168 6.03 2.36 -19.51
C THR A 168 7.37 2.13 -20.24
N ALA A 169 7.77 3.04 -21.13
CA ALA A 169 9.08 2.98 -21.82
C ALA A 169 10.27 3.00 -20.86
N MET A 170 10.09 3.55 -19.63
CA MET A 170 11.13 3.53 -18.59
C MET A 170 11.53 2.13 -18.13
N GLN A 171 10.77 1.10 -18.50
CA GLN A 171 11.15 -0.30 -18.30
C GLN A 171 12.37 -0.70 -19.14
N HIS A 172 12.58 -0.07 -20.28
CA HIS A 172 13.56 -0.47 -21.26
C HIS A 172 14.61 0.60 -21.57
N ALA A 173 14.36 1.84 -21.19
CA ALA A 173 15.26 2.97 -21.44
C ALA A 173 15.30 3.91 -20.23
N PRO A 174 16.46 4.50 -19.92
CA PRO A 174 16.53 5.54 -18.89
C PRO A 174 15.70 6.75 -19.33
N LEU A 175 15.01 7.35 -18.37
CA LEU A 175 14.37 8.65 -18.56
C LEU A 175 15.41 9.74 -18.33
N ASN A 176 15.66 10.55 -19.33
CA ASN A 176 16.49 11.77 -19.21
C ASN A 176 15.70 12.86 -18.50
#